data_e1f94847e3d399f09f9756afa914a2f5
#
_entry.id   e1f94847e3d399f09f9756afa914a2f5
#
_cell.length_a   1.000
_cell.length_b   1.000
_cell.length_c   1.000
_cell.angle_alpha   90.00
_cell.angle_beta   90.00
_cell.angle_gamma   90.00
#
_symmetry.space_group_name_H-M   'P 1'
#
loop_
_entity.id
_entity.type
_entity.pdbx_description
1 polymer ?
#
loop_
_entity_poly.entity_id
_entity_poly.type
_entity_poly.pdbx_seq_one_letter_code
_entity_poly.pdbx_strand_id
1 'polypeptide(L)'
;MPSFDKPTDQQEATRDAQGADSRAATEVALFEAFGGVRGMVETTVPGLVFVAIYTVKRDIHIAAIAALGLSLLLGIARLVRKDTLKHAFSGVFGVAFGAVFAMMSGDAKNFYLPGMLYTLGLAVGYIVSALAGYPLMGLILGPVFKENLSWRTRNPGRKVAYTKASWAWGLILLAKSAVLFPLYWWGDVTQLGWVKVALGIPPMLLSVYLTWIFLSKAPPPIDVFAEMEAAERAEREREATAR
;
A
#
# COMPACT_ATOMS: atom_id res chain seq x y z
N MET A 1 46.84 -2.26 23.98
CA MET A 1 45.98 -2.74 22.90
C MET A 1 44.72 -3.27 23.54
N PRO A 2 43.53 -2.69 23.35
CA PRO A 2 42.28 -3.25 23.84
C PRO A 2 41.93 -4.47 22.97
N SER A 3 41.77 -5.63 23.62
CA SER A 3 41.26 -6.84 23.00
C SER A 3 39.84 -6.61 22.50
N PHE A 4 39.63 -6.69 21.19
CA PHE A 4 38.30 -6.82 20.61
C PHE A 4 37.78 -8.21 20.97
N ASP A 5 36.96 -8.31 22.02
CA ASP A 5 36.22 -9.52 22.32
C ASP A 5 35.31 -9.85 21.15
N LYS A 6 35.55 -11.00 20.51
CA LYS A 6 34.60 -11.57 19.55
C LYS A 6 33.28 -11.86 20.25
N PRO A 7 32.11 -11.49 19.63
CA PRO A 7 30.82 -11.87 20.19
C PRO A 7 30.77 -13.38 20.40
N THR A 8 30.27 -13.81 21.54
CA THR A 8 30.06 -15.24 21.83
C THR A 8 28.98 -15.80 20.89
N ASP A 9 29.11 -17.08 20.49
CA ASP A 9 28.16 -17.78 19.60
C ASP A 9 26.68 -17.62 20.06
N GLN A 10 26.44 -17.47 21.35
CA GLN A 10 25.12 -17.16 21.92
C GLN A 10 24.62 -15.72 21.60
N GLN A 11 25.53 -14.75 21.53
CA GLN A 11 25.16 -13.36 21.17
C GLN A 11 24.87 -13.23 19.67
N GLU A 12 25.57 -13.98 18.83
CA GLU A 12 25.31 -14.06 17.41
C GLU A 12 23.95 -14.75 17.14
N ALA A 13 23.69 -15.90 17.78
CA ALA A 13 22.43 -16.61 17.66
C ALA A 13 21.22 -15.77 18.14
N THR A 14 21.39 -14.98 19.21
CA THR A 14 20.34 -14.09 19.70
C THR A 14 20.08 -12.92 18.76
N ARG A 15 21.13 -12.36 18.15
CA ARG A 15 21.00 -11.30 17.12
C ARG A 15 20.34 -11.80 15.84
N ASP A 16 20.67 -13.01 15.42
CA ASP A 16 20.08 -13.63 14.23
C ASP A 16 18.60 -13.97 14.45
N ALA A 17 18.24 -14.47 15.64
CA ALA A 17 16.85 -14.72 16.02
C ALA A 17 16.04 -13.43 16.09
N GLN A 18 16.54 -12.36 16.73
CA GLN A 18 15.90 -11.04 16.76
C GLN A 18 15.79 -10.41 15.37
N GLY A 19 16.81 -10.63 14.51
CA GLY A 19 16.78 -10.21 13.12
C GLY A 19 15.72 -10.93 12.29
N ALA A 20 15.52 -12.23 12.52
CA ALA A 20 14.50 -13.03 11.86
C ALA A 20 13.07 -12.61 12.29
N ASP A 21 12.84 -12.43 13.60
CA ASP A 21 11.56 -11.98 14.14
C ASP A 21 11.18 -10.58 13.66
N SER A 22 12.15 -9.65 13.57
CA SER A 22 11.90 -8.30 13.07
C SER A 22 11.57 -8.29 11.57
N ARG A 23 12.18 -9.20 10.78
CA ARG A 23 11.87 -9.37 9.36
C ARG A 23 10.48 -9.94 9.14
N ALA A 24 10.10 -10.97 9.88
CA ALA A 24 8.77 -11.57 9.83
C ALA A 24 7.68 -10.56 10.24
N ALA A 25 7.89 -9.80 11.30
CA ALA A 25 6.99 -8.74 11.73
C ALA A 25 6.84 -7.63 10.68
N THR A 26 7.95 -7.27 9.99
CA THR A 26 7.92 -6.28 8.90
C THR A 26 7.11 -6.80 7.71
N GLU A 27 7.25 -8.07 7.35
CA GLU A 27 6.53 -8.68 6.24
C GLU A 27 5.01 -8.70 6.50
N VAL A 28 4.59 -9.15 7.68
CA VAL A 28 3.17 -9.17 8.07
C VAL A 28 2.59 -7.77 8.10
N ALA A 29 3.28 -6.81 8.72
CA ALA A 29 2.82 -5.43 8.82
C ALA A 29 2.70 -4.75 7.45
N LEU A 30 3.63 -5.00 6.52
CA LEU A 30 3.54 -4.50 5.15
C LEU A 30 2.35 -5.10 4.42
N PHE A 31 2.16 -6.41 4.52
CA PHE A 31 1.09 -7.10 3.83
C PHE A 31 -0.30 -6.64 4.33
N GLU A 32 -0.45 -6.43 5.64
CA GLU A 32 -1.67 -5.91 6.25
C GLU A 32 -1.91 -4.43 5.90
N ALA A 33 -0.87 -3.60 5.87
CA ALA A 33 -0.99 -2.19 5.52
C ALA A 33 -1.55 -1.96 4.11
N PHE A 34 -1.32 -2.90 3.18
CA PHE A 34 -1.82 -2.85 1.81
C PHE A 34 -3.09 -3.68 1.58
N GLY A 35 -3.77 -4.11 2.65
CA GLY A 35 -5.06 -4.80 2.60
C GLY A 35 -5.00 -6.30 2.28
N GLY A 36 -3.80 -6.90 2.25
CA GLY A 36 -3.58 -8.31 1.99
C GLY A 36 -4.06 -8.79 0.61
N VAL A 37 -3.97 -10.09 0.34
CA VAL A 37 -4.46 -10.74 -0.92
C VAL A 37 -5.93 -10.42 -1.15
N ARG A 38 -6.72 -10.42 -0.09
CA ARG A 38 -8.16 -10.21 -0.15
C ARG A 38 -8.51 -8.81 -0.66
N GLY A 39 -7.85 -7.77 -0.13
CA GLY A 39 -8.05 -6.40 -0.60
C GLY A 39 -7.69 -6.23 -2.08
N MET A 40 -6.62 -6.90 -2.53
CA MET A 40 -6.22 -6.91 -3.94
C MET A 40 -7.27 -7.56 -4.85
N VAL A 41 -7.82 -8.71 -4.45
CA VAL A 41 -8.85 -9.43 -5.22
C VAL A 41 -10.12 -8.59 -5.28
N GLU A 42 -10.61 -8.08 -4.16
CA GLU A 42 -11.85 -7.32 -4.08
C GLU A 42 -11.81 -6.01 -4.89
N THR A 43 -10.66 -5.36 -5.02
CA THR A 43 -10.51 -4.18 -5.88
C THR A 43 -10.38 -4.49 -7.36
N THR A 44 -9.93 -5.69 -7.71
CA THR A 44 -9.72 -6.11 -9.11
C THR A 44 -10.97 -6.76 -9.72
N VAL A 45 -11.72 -7.53 -8.94
CA VAL A 45 -12.84 -8.34 -9.43
C VAL A 45 -13.97 -7.53 -10.06
N PRO A 46 -14.44 -6.39 -9.52
CA PRO A 46 -15.47 -5.58 -10.19
C PRO A 46 -15.04 -5.08 -11.57
N GLY A 47 -13.77 -4.67 -11.71
CA GLY A 47 -13.23 -4.26 -13.01
C GLY A 47 -13.13 -5.42 -14.01
N LEU A 48 -12.79 -6.62 -13.53
CA LEU A 48 -12.80 -7.85 -14.32
C LEU A 48 -14.22 -8.17 -14.82
N VAL A 49 -15.22 -8.10 -13.94
CA VAL A 49 -16.63 -8.36 -14.31
C VAL A 49 -17.12 -7.33 -15.32
N PHE A 50 -16.75 -6.06 -15.14
CA PHE A 50 -17.09 -5.02 -16.13
C PHE A 50 -16.55 -5.39 -17.53
N VAL A 51 -15.24 -5.66 -17.66
CA VAL A 51 -14.65 -5.96 -18.97
C VAL A 51 -15.18 -7.27 -19.57
N ALA A 52 -15.36 -8.31 -18.76
CA ALA A 52 -15.88 -9.59 -19.22
C ALA A 52 -17.31 -9.45 -19.80
N ILE A 53 -18.21 -8.80 -19.07
CA ILE A 53 -19.58 -8.57 -19.52
C ILE A 53 -19.61 -7.63 -20.72
N TYR A 54 -18.84 -6.55 -20.70
CA TYR A 54 -18.78 -5.61 -21.83
C TYR A 54 -18.23 -6.28 -23.09
N THR A 55 -17.24 -7.16 -22.97
CA THR A 55 -16.69 -7.89 -24.12
C THR A 55 -17.75 -8.75 -24.81
N VAL A 56 -18.67 -9.35 -24.04
CA VAL A 56 -19.72 -10.25 -24.56
C VAL A 56 -20.97 -9.49 -25.01
N LYS A 57 -21.44 -8.56 -24.18
CA LYS A 57 -22.74 -7.89 -24.39
C LYS A 57 -22.62 -6.58 -25.16
N ARG A 58 -21.46 -5.94 -25.18
CA ARG A 58 -21.20 -4.62 -25.77
C ARG A 58 -22.15 -3.51 -25.26
N ASP A 59 -22.70 -3.70 -24.06
CA ASP A 59 -23.62 -2.78 -23.40
C ASP A 59 -22.98 -2.25 -22.11
N ILE A 60 -22.82 -0.91 -22.06
CA ILE A 60 -22.19 -0.20 -20.93
C ILE A 60 -23.05 -0.34 -19.67
N HIS A 61 -24.39 -0.22 -19.81
CA HIS A 61 -25.30 -0.23 -18.66
C HIS A 61 -25.30 -1.61 -18.00
N ILE A 62 -25.40 -2.68 -18.78
CA ILE A 62 -25.37 -4.04 -18.25
C ILE A 62 -24.03 -4.31 -17.55
N ALA A 63 -22.91 -3.95 -18.17
CA ALA A 63 -21.59 -4.14 -17.59
C ALA A 63 -21.38 -3.31 -16.31
N ALA A 64 -21.81 -2.04 -16.31
CA ALA A 64 -21.68 -1.14 -15.17
C ALA A 64 -22.54 -1.58 -13.98
N ILE A 65 -23.81 -1.95 -14.24
CA ILE A 65 -24.73 -2.44 -13.20
C ILE A 65 -24.22 -3.74 -12.58
N ALA A 66 -23.70 -4.65 -13.39
CA ALA A 66 -23.15 -5.92 -12.89
C ALA A 66 -21.90 -5.69 -12.02
N ALA A 67 -20.98 -4.82 -12.46
CA ALA A 67 -19.78 -4.47 -11.68
C ALA A 67 -20.15 -3.77 -10.36
N LEU A 68 -21.11 -2.85 -10.40
CA LEU A 68 -21.61 -2.14 -9.22
C LEU A 68 -22.33 -3.10 -8.27
N GLY A 69 -23.20 -3.96 -8.78
CA GLY A 69 -23.91 -4.98 -7.98
C GLY A 69 -22.95 -5.90 -7.25
N LEU A 70 -21.92 -6.40 -7.95
CA LEU A 70 -20.89 -7.22 -7.33
C LEU A 70 -20.10 -6.44 -6.28
N SER A 71 -19.72 -5.18 -6.57
CA SER A 71 -19.00 -4.34 -5.61
C SER A 71 -19.81 -4.10 -4.34
N LEU A 72 -21.12 -3.88 -4.47
CA LEU A 72 -22.06 -3.76 -3.34
C LEU A 72 -22.14 -5.05 -2.53
N LEU A 73 -22.24 -6.21 -3.19
CA LEU A 73 -22.25 -7.52 -2.51
C LEU A 73 -20.97 -7.75 -1.70
N LEU A 74 -19.81 -7.44 -2.28
CA LEU A 74 -18.53 -7.52 -1.60
C LEU A 74 -18.44 -6.54 -0.41
N GLY A 75 -18.96 -5.32 -0.58
CA GLY A 75 -19.06 -4.32 0.48
C GLY A 75 -19.94 -4.77 1.64
N ILE A 76 -21.12 -5.32 1.34
CA ILE A 76 -22.05 -5.87 2.35
C ILE A 76 -21.40 -7.06 3.07
N ALA A 77 -20.76 -7.97 2.35
CA ALA A 77 -20.06 -9.10 2.93
C ALA A 77 -18.96 -8.68 3.93
N ARG A 78 -18.27 -7.56 3.67
CA ARG A 78 -17.32 -6.94 4.61
C ARG A 78 -18.00 -6.39 5.86
N LEU A 79 -19.12 -5.69 5.69
CA LEU A 79 -19.89 -5.13 6.81
C LEU A 79 -20.38 -6.23 7.76
N VAL A 80 -20.91 -7.32 7.22
CA VAL A 80 -21.37 -8.48 8.01
C VAL A 80 -20.23 -9.12 8.82
N ARG A 81 -19.00 -9.09 8.28
CA ARG A 81 -17.81 -9.63 8.95
C ARG A 81 -17.15 -8.65 9.93
N LYS A 82 -17.76 -7.50 10.20
CA LYS A 82 -17.25 -6.44 11.10
C LYS A 82 -15.89 -5.87 10.70
N ASP A 83 -15.52 -5.95 9.41
CA ASP A 83 -14.35 -5.26 8.89
C ASP A 83 -14.56 -3.74 8.95
N THR A 84 -13.47 -2.97 8.98
CA THR A 84 -13.54 -1.52 9.13
C THR A 84 -14.34 -0.87 7.99
N LEU A 85 -15.41 -0.14 8.35
CA LEU A 85 -16.30 0.59 7.43
C LEU A 85 -15.58 1.37 6.33
N LYS A 86 -14.45 2.00 6.66
CA LYS A 86 -13.64 2.80 5.71
C LYS A 86 -13.20 2.00 4.47
N HIS A 87 -12.81 0.75 4.64
CA HIS A 87 -12.34 -0.09 3.53
C HIS A 87 -13.48 -0.68 2.70
N ALA A 88 -14.65 -0.93 3.30
CA ALA A 88 -15.83 -1.40 2.57
C ALA A 88 -16.37 -0.34 1.61
N PHE A 89 -16.46 0.91 2.07
CA PHE A 89 -16.99 2.01 1.27
C PHE A 89 -16.06 2.48 0.15
N SER A 90 -14.74 2.47 0.35
CA SER A 90 -13.80 2.98 -0.65
C SER A 90 -13.82 2.19 -1.96
N GLY A 91 -13.96 0.86 -1.90
CA GLY A 91 -14.05 0.01 -3.09
C GLY A 91 -15.34 0.23 -3.87
N VAL A 92 -16.49 0.23 -3.17
CA VAL A 92 -17.81 0.47 -3.77
C VAL A 92 -17.87 1.86 -4.40
N PHE A 93 -17.36 2.88 -3.70
CA PHE A 93 -17.34 4.25 -4.20
C PHE A 93 -16.53 4.39 -5.49
N GLY A 94 -15.37 3.77 -5.57
CA GLY A 94 -14.53 3.79 -6.78
C GLY A 94 -15.21 3.15 -8.00
N VAL A 95 -15.90 2.00 -7.80
CA VAL A 95 -16.66 1.33 -8.85
C VAL A 95 -17.89 2.14 -9.26
N ALA A 96 -18.63 2.68 -8.29
CA ALA A 96 -19.79 3.53 -8.55
C ALA A 96 -19.41 4.77 -9.36
N PHE A 97 -18.32 5.44 -8.98
CA PHE A 97 -17.81 6.60 -9.69
C PHE A 97 -17.42 6.26 -11.13
N GLY A 98 -16.71 5.15 -11.35
CA GLY A 98 -16.38 4.66 -12.68
C GLY A 98 -17.60 4.29 -13.51
N ALA A 99 -18.60 3.61 -12.93
CA ALA A 99 -19.83 3.23 -13.59
C ALA A 99 -20.63 4.46 -14.03
N VAL A 100 -20.84 5.43 -13.15
CA VAL A 100 -21.53 6.70 -13.46
C VAL A 100 -20.80 7.45 -14.59
N PHE A 101 -19.46 7.52 -14.50
CA PHE A 101 -18.66 8.22 -15.51
C PHE A 101 -18.78 7.58 -16.90
N ALA A 102 -18.77 6.23 -16.99
CA ALA A 102 -18.96 5.51 -18.24
C ALA A 102 -20.37 5.71 -18.81
N MET A 103 -21.41 5.61 -17.97
CA MET A 103 -22.79 5.78 -18.40
C MET A 103 -23.10 7.22 -18.86
N MET A 104 -22.58 8.23 -18.15
CA MET A 104 -22.81 9.63 -18.52
C MET A 104 -22.07 10.04 -19.81
N SER A 105 -20.89 9.51 -20.03
CA SER A 105 -20.07 9.83 -21.21
C SER A 105 -20.41 9.01 -22.45
N GLY A 106 -21.13 7.90 -22.30
CA GLY A 106 -21.41 6.96 -23.38
C GLY A 106 -20.16 6.17 -23.86
N ASP A 107 -19.02 6.32 -23.20
CA ASP A 107 -17.78 5.59 -23.52
C ASP A 107 -17.38 4.65 -22.37
N ALA A 108 -17.41 3.34 -22.65
CA ALA A 108 -17.07 2.32 -21.65
C ALA A 108 -15.64 2.42 -21.12
N LYS A 109 -14.69 3.04 -21.85
CA LYS A 109 -13.34 3.27 -21.37
C LYS A 109 -13.32 4.18 -20.15
N ASN A 110 -14.28 5.08 -20.03
CA ASN A 110 -14.40 6.02 -18.93
C ASN A 110 -14.72 5.34 -17.57
N PHE A 111 -15.16 4.07 -17.58
CA PHE A 111 -15.21 3.27 -16.34
C PHE A 111 -13.84 3.16 -15.65
N TYR A 112 -12.79 3.12 -16.43
CA TYR A 112 -11.42 2.97 -15.90
C TYR A 112 -10.70 4.29 -15.63
N LEU A 113 -11.15 5.38 -16.24
CA LEU A 113 -10.45 6.68 -16.22
C LEU A 113 -10.22 7.24 -14.80
N PRO A 114 -11.20 7.24 -13.88
CA PRO A 114 -10.99 7.74 -12.52
C PRO A 114 -9.88 6.98 -11.77
N GLY A 115 -9.87 5.64 -11.91
CA GLY A 115 -8.83 4.81 -11.30
C GLY A 115 -7.46 4.99 -11.94
N MET A 116 -7.38 5.29 -13.23
CA MET A 116 -6.11 5.60 -13.91
C MET A 116 -5.56 6.96 -13.46
N LEU A 117 -6.42 7.98 -13.35
CA LEU A 117 -6.03 9.30 -12.84
C LEU A 117 -5.58 9.22 -11.38
N TYR A 118 -6.28 8.44 -10.54
CA TYR A 118 -5.86 8.18 -9.18
C TYR A 118 -4.47 7.53 -9.10
N THR A 119 -4.23 6.51 -9.95
CA THR A 119 -2.92 5.83 -10.03
C THR A 119 -1.81 6.79 -10.44
N LEU A 120 -2.07 7.64 -11.44
CA LEU A 120 -1.12 8.67 -11.88
C LEU A 120 -0.87 9.70 -10.78
N GLY A 121 -1.92 10.17 -10.10
CA GLY A 121 -1.82 11.08 -8.97
C GLY A 121 -0.97 10.51 -7.83
N LEU A 122 -1.16 9.23 -7.51
CA LEU A 122 -0.31 8.53 -6.54
C LEU A 122 1.15 8.44 -7.02
N ALA A 123 1.40 8.12 -8.30
CA ALA A 123 2.74 8.06 -8.85
C ALA A 123 3.48 9.39 -8.66
N VAL A 124 2.81 10.49 -9.04
CA VAL A 124 3.33 11.86 -8.84
C VAL A 124 3.53 12.15 -7.35
N GLY A 125 2.56 11.81 -6.50
CA GLY A 125 2.64 12.01 -5.06
C GLY A 125 3.84 11.30 -4.44
N TYR A 126 4.10 10.04 -4.79
CA TYR A 126 5.26 9.30 -4.33
C TYR A 126 6.59 9.94 -4.78
N ILE A 127 6.68 10.33 -6.05
CA ILE A 127 7.89 10.95 -6.60
C ILE A 127 8.15 12.31 -5.95
N VAL A 128 7.14 13.18 -5.90
CA VAL A 128 7.26 14.51 -5.31
C VAL A 128 7.59 14.43 -3.82
N SER A 129 6.95 13.53 -3.07
CA SER A 129 7.23 13.33 -1.65
C SER A 129 8.67 12.87 -1.39
N ALA A 130 9.18 11.98 -2.24
CA ALA A 130 10.56 11.51 -2.17
C ALA A 130 11.57 12.64 -2.47
N LEU A 131 11.30 13.47 -3.49
CA LEU A 131 12.10 14.64 -3.84
C LEU A 131 12.09 15.71 -2.73
N ALA A 132 10.93 15.94 -2.11
CA ALA A 132 10.77 16.89 -1.02
C ALA A 132 11.44 16.43 0.31
N GLY A 133 11.98 15.20 0.37
CA GLY A 133 12.59 14.65 1.58
C GLY A 133 11.58 14.21 2.66
N TYR A 134 10.30 14.07 2.27
CA TYR A 134 9.19 13.53 3.06
C TYR A 134 8.59 12.30 2.36
N PRO A 135 9.35 11.20 2.22
CA PRO A 135 8.90 10.03 1.47
C PRO A 135 7.55 9.54 1.96
N LEU A 136 6.58 9.42 1.04
CA LEU A 136 5.20 9.04 1.36
C LEU A 136 5.14 7.66 2.03
N MET A 137 6.04 6.73 1.67
CA MET A 137 6.15 5.44 2.35
C MET A 137 6.51 5.59 3.83
N GLY A 138 7.35 6.56 4.19
CA GLY A 138 7.67 6.84 5.59
C GLY A 138 6.48 7.43 6.35
N LEU A 139 5.67 8.26 5.70
CA LEU A 139 4.44 8.80 6.30
C LEU A 139 3.37 7.72 6.52
N ILE A 140 3.28 6.73 5.62
CA ILE A 140 2.32 5.62 5.71
C ILE A 140 2.80 4.58 6.72
N LEU A 141 4.06 4.15 6.63
CA LEU A 141 4.59 3.04 7.43
C LEU A 141 5.15 3.47 8.79
N GLY A 142 5.54 4.74 8.96
CA GLY A 142 6.01 5.26 10.24
C GLY A 142 5.04 5.01 11.39
N PRO A 143 3.74 5.33 11.27
CA PRO A 143 2.74 4.98 12.26
C PRO A 143 2.54 3.47 12.44
N VAL A 144 2.61 2.68 11.36
CA VAL A 144 2.47 1.21 11.41
C VAL A 144 3.58 0.58 12.26
N PHE A 145 4.81 1.08 12.12
CA PHE A 145 5.97 0.63 12.91
C PHE A 145 6.17 1.39 14.23
N LYS A 146 5.16 2.18 14.64
CA LYS A 146 5.21 3.02 15.86
C LYS A 146 6.38 4.02 15.91
N GLU A 147 7.01 4.28 14.77
CA GLU A 147 8.10 5.25 14.64
C GLU A 147 7.60 6.69 14.57
N ASN A 148 6.32 6.88 14.21
CA ASN A 148 5.73 8.18 13.90
C ASN A 148 6.60 8.92 12.86
N LEU A 149 7.18 10.07 13.19
CA LEU A 149 8.11 10.84 12.33
C LEU A 149 9.58 10.74 12.77
N SER A 150 9.90 9.91 13.79
CA SER A 150 11.26 9.78 14.32
C SER A 150 12.27 9.26 13.29
N TRP A 151 11.81 8.45 12.33
CA TRP A 151 12.62 7.95 11.23
C TRP A 151 13.29 9.08 10.42
N ARG A 152 12.69 10.27 10.41
CA ARG A 152 13.21 11.39 9.61
C ARG A 152 14.48 12.01 10.19
N THR A 153 14.53 12.17 11.51
CA THR A 153 15.61 12.89 12.21
C THR A 153 16.49 11.96 13.03
N ARG A 154 15.93 10.90 13.62
CA ARG A 154 16.63 10.03 14.56
C ARG A 154 17.16 8.74 13.90
N ASN A 155 16.64 8.36 12.71
CA ASN A 155 17.02 7.13 12.00
C ASN A 155 17.28 7.39 10.50
N PRO A 156 18.48 7.92 10.13
CA PRO A 156 18.83 8.24 8.75
C PRO A 156 18.76 7.03 7.80
N GLY A 157 19.11 5.84 8.27
CA GLY A 157 19.05 4.62 7.48
C GLY A 157 17.64 4.25 7.07
N ARG A 158 16.67 4.40 7.98
CA ARG A 158 15.26 4.19 7.69
C ARG A 158 14.70 5.24 6.75
N LYS A 159 15.09 6.51 6.91
CA LYS A 159 14.74 7.57 5.97
C LYS A 159 15.16 7.21 4.54
N VAL A 160 16.38 6.72 4.35
CA VAL A 160 16.87 6.29 3.03
C VAL A 160 16.05 5.13 2.49
N ALA A 161 15.71 4.14 3.32
CA ALA A 161 14.87 3.01 2.91
C ALA A 161 13.47 3.46 2.47
N TYR A 162 12.82 4.33 3.22
CA TYR A 162 11.51 4.90 2.85
C TYR A 162 11.57 5.74 1.57
N THR A 163 12.66 6.48 1.38
CA THR A 163 12.88 7.25 0.13
C THR A 163 13.01 6.31 -1.07
N LYS A 164 13.82 5.24 -0.97
CA LYS A 164 13.95 4.23 -2.03
C LYS A 164 12.63 3.53 -2.31
N ALA A 165 11.87 3.18 -1.28
CA ALA A 165 10.55 2.58 -1.42
C ALA A 165 9.58 3.54 -2.13
N SER A 166 9.54 4.82 -1.75
CA SER A 166 8.70 5.82 -2.42
C SER A 166 9.06 5.99 -3.89
N TRP A 167 10.34 6.01 -4.24
CA TRP A 167 10.78 6.00 -5.64
C TRP A 167 10.32 4.75 -6.39
N ALA A 168 10.47 3.56 -5.80
CA ALA A 168 10.02 2.32 -6.42
C ALA A 168 8.52 2.34 -6.70
N TRP A 169 7.69 2.72 -5.71
CA TRP A 169 6.25 2.88 -5.91
C TRP A 169 5.91 3.91 -6.99
N GLY A 170 6.52 5.09 -6.91
CA GLY A 170 6.30 6.16 -7.89
C GLY A 170 6.62 5.73 -9.31
N LEU A 171 7.78 5.12 -9.54
CA LEU A 171 8.22 4.68 -10.86
C LEU A 171 7.38 3.51 -11.40
N ILE A 172 7.02 2.53 -10.57
CA ILE A 172 6.19 1.40 -10.98
C ILE A 172 4.77 1.88 -11.35
N LEU A 173 4.17 2.76 -10.56
CA LEU A 173 2.86 3.34 -10.86
C LEU A 173 2.90 4.25 -12.09
N LEU A 174 3.99 4.99 -12.29
CA LEU A 174 4.20 5.80 -13.49
C LEU A 174 4.32 4.91 -14.73
N ALA A 175 5.11 3.84 -14.66
CA ALA A 175 5.24 2.87 -15.75
C ALA A 175 3.89 2.21 -16.10
N LYS A 176 3.11 1.83 -15.08
CA LYS A 176 1.74 1.34 -15.26
C LYS A 176 0.87 2.37 -15.98
N SER A 177 0.93 3.64 -15.56
CA SER A 177 0.19 4.72 -16.20
C SER A 177 0.65 4.96 -17.66
N ALA A 178 1.96 4.90 -17.92
CA ALA A 178 2.51 5.02 -19.26
C ALA A 178 2.06 3.90 -20.23
N VAL A 179 1.68 2.74 -19.72
CA VAL A 179 1.06 1.68 -20.53
C VAL A 179 -0.44 1.92 -20.71
N LEU A 180 -1.16 2.30 -19.66
CA LEU A 180 -2.62 2.38 -19.68
C LEU A 180 -3.15 3.60 -20.42
N PHE A 181 -2.49 4.78 -20.35
CA PHE A 181 -2.97 5.98 -21.04
C PHE A 181 -2.92 5.88 -22.57
N PRO A 182 -1.88 5.35 -23.21
CA PRO A 182 -1.90 5.08 -24.64
C PRO A 182 -3.04 4.12 -25.04
N LEU A 183 -3.28 3.07 -24.28
CA LEU A 183 -4.40 2.14 -24.52
C LEU A 183 -5.76 2.82 -24.34
N TYR A 184 -5.88 3.77 -23.43
CA TYR A 184 -7.09 4.57 -23.27
C TYR A 184 -7.37 5.44 -24.50
N TRP A 185 -6.36 6.08 -25.11
CA TRP A 185 -6.56 6.95 -26.25
C TRP A 185 -6.70 6.19 -27.58
N TRP A 186 -5.88 5.17 -27.79
CA TRP A 186 -5.77 4.49 -29.09
C TRP A 186 -6.28 3.03 -29.10
N GLY A 187 -6.44 2.40 -27.96
CA GLY A 187 -6.95 1.05 -27.83
C GLY A 187 -8.47 0.99 -27.72
N ASP A 188 -9.00 -0.23 -27.71
CA ASP A 188 -10.41 -0.46 -27.38
C ASP A 188 -10.59 -0.73 -25.86
N VAL A 189 -11.85 -0.70 -25.40
CA VAL A 189 -12.20 -0.91 -24.00
C VAL A 189 -11.82 -2.31 -23.49
N THR A 190 -11.88 -3.30 -24.38
CA THR A 190 -11.56 -4.70 -24.03
C THR A 190 -10.06 -4.84 -23.77
N GLN A 191 -9.23 -4.31 -24.68
CA GLN A 191 -7.78 -4.29 -24.49
C GLN A 191 -7.39 -3.53 -23.21
N LEU A 192 -7.93 -2.33 -23.03
CA LEU A 192 -7.67 -1.52 -21.84
C LEU A 192 -8.05 -2.26 -20.56
N GLY A 193 -9.23 -2.88 -20.53
CA GLY A 193 -9.75 -3.60 -19.37
C GLY A 193 -8.87 -4.80 -19.00
N TRP A 194 -8.54 -5.65 -19.97
CA TRP A 194 -7.70 -6.82 -19.72
C TRP A 194 -6.28 -6.44 -19.30
N VAL A 195 -5.66 -5.46 -19.96
CA VAL A 195 -4.33 -4.98 -19.58
C VAL A 195 -4.36 -4.34 -18.18
N LYS A 196 -5.41 -3.59 -17.84
CA LYS A 196 -5.56 -3.02 -16.49
C LYS A 196 -5.69 -4.10 -15.42
N VAL A 197 -6.43 -5.19 -15.69
CA VAL A 197 -6.55 -6.34 -14.78
C VAL A 197 -5.19 -7.05 -14.64
N ALA A 198 -4.50 -7.31 -15.74
CA ALA A 198 -3.18 -7.94 -15.74
C ALA A 198 -2.14 -7.10 -14.97
N LEU A 199 -2.20 -5.76 -15.10
CA LEU A 199 -1.36 -4.81 -14.34
C LEU A 199 -1.95 -4.46 -12.97
N GLY A 200 -2.94 -5.17 -12.47
CA GLY A 200 -3.52 -4.97 -11.14
C GLY A 200 -2.57 -5.44 -10.04
N ILE A 201 -2.38 -6.75 -9.96
CA ILE A 201 -1.65 -7.42 -8.88
C ILE A 201 -0.13 -7.38 -9.05
N PRO A 202 0.47 -7.72 -10.22
CA PRO A 202 1.92 -7.86 -10.33
C PRO A 202 2.72 -6.59 -9.97
N PRO A 203 2.37 -5.38 -10.44
CA PRO A 203 3.09 -4.17 -10.04
C PRO A 203 2.99 -3.88 -8.55
N MET A 204 1.85 -4.19 -7.93
CA MET A 204 1.65 -4.03 -6.49
C MET A 204 2.55 -4.99 -5.70
N LEU A 205 2.57 -6.28 -6.06
CA LEU A 205 3.46 -7.25 -5.41
C LEU A 205 4.92 -6.87 -5.56
N LEU A 206 5.33 -6.41 -6.74
CA LEU A 206 6.70 -5.92 -6.96
C LEU A 206 7.02 -4.73 -6.06
N SER A 207 6.11 -3.77 -5.92
CA SER A 207 6.29 -2.60 -5.06
C SER A 207 6.42 -2.99 -3.59
N VAL A 208 5.57 -3.89 -3.10
CA VAL A 208 5.62 -4.42 -1.73
C VAL A 208 6.93 -5.19 -1.50
N TYR A 209 7.33 -6.04 -2.43
CA TYR A 209 8.57 -6.81 -2.36
C TYR A 209 9.81 -5.90 -2.30
N LEU A 210 9.88 -4.87 -3.16
CA LEU A 210 10.97 -3.90 -3.12
C LEU A 210 10.99 -3.12 -1.80
N THR A 211 9.81 -2.74 -1.29
CA THR A 211 9.69 -2.08 0.02
C THR A 211 10.25 -2.96 1.13
N TRP A 212 9.89 -4.26 1.12
CA TRP A 212 10.42 -5.23 2.07
C TRP A 212 11.95 -5.34 1.98
N ILE A 213 12.53 -5.45 0.77
CA ILE A 213 13.98 -5.50 0.58
C ILE A 213 14.68 -4.26 1.19
N PHE A 214 14.12 -3.07 0.95
CA PHE A 214 14.74 -1.85 1.46
C PHE A 214 14.63 -1.72 2.97
N LEU A 215 13.50 -2.11 3.55
CA LEU A 215 13.28 -2.07 5.00
C LEU A 215 14.03 -3.17 5.75
N SER A 216 14.16 -4.38 5.17
CA SER A 216 14.90 -5.48 5.80
C SER A 216 16.41 -5.20 5.94
N LYS A 217 16.92 -4.28 5.12
CA LYS A 217 18.32 -3.82 5.16
C LYS A 217 18.52 -2.55 5.97
N ALA A 218 17.41 -1.93 6.42
CA ALA A 218 17.45 -0.70 7.21
C ALA A 218 17.61 -1.00 8.69
N PRO A 219 18.10 -0.04 9.49
CA PRO A 219 18.11 -0.17 10.94
C PRO A 219 16.73 -0.45 11.51
N PRO A 220 16.62 -1.09 12.69
CA PRO A 220 15.32 -1.37 13.31
C PRO A 220 14.52 -0.08 13.59
N PRO A 221 13.18 -0.17 13.62
CA PRO A 221 12.32 0.95 13.96
C PRO A 221 12.58 1.43 15.41
N ILE A 222 12.43 2.73 15.64
CA ILE A 222 12.45 3.31 16.98
C ILE A 222 11.01 3.37 17.46
N ASP A 223 10.63 2.51 18.41
CA ASP A 223 9.29 2.56 19.02
C ASP A 223 9.18 3.75 19.96
N VAL A 224 8.62 4.86 19.45
CA VAL A 224 8.47 6.12 20.19
C VAL A 224 7.50 5.94 21.37
N PHE A 225 6.51 5.06 21.27
CA PHE A 225 5.56 4.83 22.35
C PHE A 225 6.20 4.07 23.50
N ALA A 226 7.02 3.07 23.20
CA ALA A 226 7.77 2.33 24.22
C ALA A 226 8.78 3.25 24.95
N GLU A 227 9.43 4.18 24.22
CA GLU A 227 10.32 5.18 24.83
C GLU A 227 9.56 6.11 25.77
N MET A 228 8.39 6.60 25.36
CA MET A 228 7.54 7.46 26.19
C MET A 228 7.07 6.75 27.47
N GLU A 229 6.59 5.50 27.36
CA GLU A 229 6.19 4.71 28.53
C GLU A 229 7.37 4.46 29.50
N ALA A 230 8.55 4.18 28.96
CA ALA A 230 9.75 3.98 29.77
C ALA A 230 10.15 5.26 30.51
N ALA A 231 10.05 6.42 29.85
CA ALA A 231 10.33 7.71 30.48
C ALA A 231 9.33 8.03 31.60
N GLU A 232 8.03 7.80 31.39
CA GLU A 232 7.00 8.01 32.41
C GLU A 232 7.20 7.09 33.62
N ARG A 233 7.57 5.83 33.40
CA ARG A 233 7.86 4.89 34.51
C ARG A 233 9.04 5.35 35.34
N ALA A 234 10.12 5.76 34.68
CA ALA A 234 11.32 6.28 35.36
C ALA A 234 11.03 7.56 36.17
N GLU A 235 10.14 8.41 35.69
CA GLU A 235 9.71 9.61 36.39
C GLU A 235 8.89 9.28 37.65
N ARG A 236 7.92 8.37 37.55
CA ARG A 236 7.14 7.88 38.68
C ARG A 236 8.00 7.20 39.75
N GLU A 237 9.00 6.42 39.36
CA GLU A 237 9.95 5.78 40.28
C GLU A 237 10.79 6.80 41.01
N ARG A 238 11.26 7.87 40.34
CA ARG A 238 11.99 8.97 40.95
C ARG A 238 11.15 9.74 41.97
N GLU A 239 9.87 10.01 41.64
CA GLU A 239 8.93 10.68 42.56
C GLU A 239 8.62 9.82 43.78
N ALA A 240 8.49 8.48 43.60
CA ALA A 240 8.26 7.54 44.71
C ALA A 240 9.46 7.42 45.66
N THR A 241 10.69 7.54 45.13
CA THR A 241 11.94 7.47 45.91
C THR A 241 12.26 8.81 46.63
N ALA A 242 11.69 9.92 46.15
CA ALA A 242 11.90 11.25 46.73
C ALA A 242 10.94 11.58 47.89
N ARG A 243 9.94 10.70 48.13
CA ARG A 243 8.99 10.79 49.26
C ARG A 243 9.41 9.90 50.44
#